data_3ff39f1975edeba1237c3d1f724ec760
#
_entry.id   3ff39f1975edeba1237c3d1f724ec760
#
_cell.length_a   1.000
_cell.length_b   1.000
_cell.length_c   1.000
_cell.angle_alpha   90.00
_cell.angle_beta   90.00
_cell.angle_gamma   90.00
#
_symmetry.space_group_name_H-M   'P 1'
#
loop_
_entity.id
_entity.type
_entity.pdbx_description
1 polymer ?
#
loop_
_entity_poly.entity_id
_entity_poly.type
_entity_poly.pdbx_seq_one_letter_code
_entity_poly.pdbx_strand_id
1 'polypeptide(L)'
;MAGCTQQISEGNRGVIMGQIKVEKNVGGIEGLCVIEPAVHGDNRGYFMETYSQRDMAEAGLDIPFVQDNQSMSVKGVLRGLHFQKNYPQTKLVRAIKGSVFDVAVDLRAGSATYGKWYGVLLTEENKKQFLIPKGFAHGFLVLSETAEFCYKCDDFYHANDEGGLAWNDPAIGIEWPDVVGTYQGSASAEGYALSDSTPLNLSGKDQLWSTISETFQF
;
A
#
# COMPACT_ATOMS: atom_id res chain seq x y z
N MET A 1 -46.20 9.66 -19.92
CA MET A 1 -44.81 10.16 -19.74
C MET A 1 -44.34 9.72 -18.37
N ALA A 2 -43.63 8.59 -18.32
CA ALA A 2 -43.11 8.02 -17.10
C ALA A 2 -41.65 8.49 -16.93
N GLY A 3 -41.41 9.28 -15.90
CA GLY A 3 -40.09 9.74 -15.53
C GLY A 3 -39.24 8.59 -14.98
N CYS A 4 -38.14 8.29 -15.64
CA CYS A 4 -37.12 7.36 -15.19
C CYS A 4 -36.26 8.08 -14.14
N THR A 5 -36.52 7.81 -12.87
CA THR A 5 -35.66 8.25 -11.77
C THR A 5 -34.51 7.25 -11.69
N GLN A 6 -33.33 7.63 -12.17
CA GLN A 6 -32.10 6.89 -11.89
C GLN A 6 -31.80 6.98 -10.39
N GLN A 7 -31.91 5.86 -9.71
CA GLN A 7 -31.30 5.68 -8.38
C GLN A 7 -29.79 5.67 -8.55
N ILE A 8 -29.18 6.78 -8.16
CA ILE A 8 -27.73 6.85 -7.96
C ILE A 8 -27.45 6.00 -6.71
N SER A 9 -26.76 4.88 -6.89
CA SER A 9 -26.25 4.07 -5.79
C SER A 9 -25.42 4.97 -4.85
N GLU A 10 -25.80 5.03 -3.58
CA GLU A 10 -25.03 5.71 -2.55
C GLU A 10 -23.68 5.01 -2.45
N GLY A 11 -22.68 5.56 -3.13
CA GLY A 11 -21.28 5.15 -3.01
C GLY A 11 -20.85 5.27 -1.55
N ASN A 12 -20.11 4.29 -1.12
CA ASN A 12 -19.51 4.11 0.20
C ASN A 12 -18.86 5.42 0.69
N ARG A 13 -19.63 6.27 1.40
CA ARG A 13 -19.14 7.53 1.98
C ARG A 13 -18.30 7.17 3.18
N GLY A 14 -16.99 7.43 3.11
CA GLY A 14 -16.09 7.23 4.24
C GLY A 14 -16.63 7.85 5.53
N VAL A 15 -16.48 7.14 6.63
CA VAL A 15 -16.89 7.61 7.96
C VAL A 15 -15.85 8.60 8.46
N ILE A 16 -16.28 9.83 8.85
CA ILE A 16 -15.43 10.82 9.50
C ILE A 16 -15.49 10.55 11.00
N MET A 17 -14.34 10.25 11.60
CA MET A 17 -14.18 10.00 13.02
C MET A 17 -13.04 10.90 13.54
N GLY A 18 -13.35 11.85 14.42
CA GLY A 18 -12.35 12.75 14.98
C GLY A 18 -11.57 13.52 13.91
N GLN A 19 -10.26 13.28 13.85
CA GLN A 19 -9.33 13.90 12.88
C GLN A 19 -9.03 13.04 11.65
N ILE A 20 -9.78 11.94 11.42
CA ILE A 20 -9.55 11.04 10.30
C ILE A 20 -10.84 10.72 9.55
N LYS A 21 -10.73 10.53 8.25
CA LYS A 21 -11.76 9.91 7.41
C LYS A 21 -11.27 8.53 6.97
N VAL A 22 -12.07 7.50 7.19
CA VAL A 22 -11.71 6.12 6.88
C VAL A 22 -12.64 5.55 5.82
N GLU A 23 -12.07 5.10 4.72
CA GLU A 23 -12.74 4.28 3.71
C GLU A 23 -12.34 2.83 3.93
N LYS A 24 -13.30 1.99 4.35
CA LYS A 24 -13.07 0.58 4.66
C LYS A 24 -13.37 -0.32 3.48
N ASN A 25 -12.67 -1.47 3.46
CA ASN A 25 -12.87 -2.53 2.47
C ASN A 25 -12.69 -2.02 1.04
N VAL A 26 -11.66 -1.19 0.83
CA VAL A 26 -11.38 -0.62 -0.49
C VAL A 26 -11.12 -1.73 -1.52
N GLY A 27 -11.56 -1.50 -2.75
CA GLY A 27 -11.52 -2.53 -3.80
C GLY A 27 -12.42 -3.74 -3.54
N GLY A 28 -13.34 -3.67 -2.55
CA GLY A 28 -14.18 -4.78 -2.13
C GLY A 28 -13.40 -5.87 -1.36
N ILE A 29 -12.19 -5.56 -0.88
CA ILE A 29 -11.32 -6.48 -0.15
C ILE A 29 -11.43 -6.18 1.35
N GLU A 30 -11.95 -7.13 2.10
CA GLU A 30 -12.21 -6.96 3.53
C GLU A 30 -10.92 -6.65 4.30
N GLY A 31 -10.99 -5.59 5.14
CA GLY A 31 -9.94 -5.15 6.04
C GLY A 31 -8.97 -4.13 5.44
N LEU A 32 -8.85 -3.99 4.11
CA LEU A 32 -8.08 -2.92 3.52
C LEU A 32 -8.77 -1.57 3.74
N CYS A 33 -8.03 -0.57 4.25
CA CYS A 33 -8.60 0.76 4.48
C CYS A 33 -7.70 1.86 3.93
N VAL A 34 -8.30 2.87 3.30
CA VAL A 34 -7.64 4.15 3.02
C VAL A 34 -8.06 5.16 4.07
N ILE A 35 -7.07 5.83 4.66
CA ILE A 35 -7.27 6.80 5.75
C ILE A 35 -6.78 8.17 5.29
N GLU A 36 -7.63 9.18 5.43
CA GLU A 36 -7.30 10.56 5.15
C GLU A 36 -7.28 11.34 6.48
N PRO A 37 -6.11 11.78 6.97
CA PRO A 37 -6.02 12.62 8.17
C PRO A 37 -6.50 14.03 7.86
N ALA A 38 -7.07 14.71 8.87
CA ALA A 38 -7.34 16.14 8.77
C ALA A 38 -6.02 16.93 8.73
N VAL A 39 -5.89 17.82 7.76
CA VAL A 39 -4.72 18.68 7.58
C VAL A 39 -5.11 20.12 7.88
N HIS A 40 -4.45 20.74 8.84
CA HIS A 40 -4.67 22.11 9.26
C HIS A 40 -3.53 22.98 8.77
N GLY A 41 -3.79 23.83 7.77
CA GLY A 41 -2.78 24.69 7.13
C GLY A 41 -2.97 26.17 7.41
N ASP A 42 -1.87 26.93 7.50
CA ASP A 42 -1.81 28.39 7.51
C ASP A 42 -0.57 28.90 6.77
N ASN A 43 -0.27 30.22 6.88
CA ASN A 43 0.89 30.83 6.21
C ASN A 43 2.26 30.34 6.71
N ARG A 44 2.33 29.51 7.75
CA ARG A 44 3.57 28.90 8.28
C ARG A 44 3.78 27.48 7.75
N GLY A 45 2.73 26.85 7.16
CA GLY A 45 2.75 25.47 6.71
C GLY A 45 1.50 24.70 7.18
N TYR A 46 1.66 23.44 7.56
CA TYR A 46 0.53 22.63 8.01
C TYR A 46 0.88 21.81 9.25
N PHE A 47 -0.17 21.42 9.96
CA PHE A 47 -0.14 20.43 11.04
C PHE A 47 -1.17 19.35 10.75
N MET A 48 -0.85 18.10 11.07
CA MET A 48 -1.78 16.98 11.06
C MET A 48 -1.38 15.95 12.10
N GLU A 49 -2.35 15.26 12.68
CA GLU A 49 -2.10 14.03 13.42
C GLU A 49 -1.90 12.88 12.41
N THR A 50 -0.72 12.31 12.39
CA THR A 50 -0.43 11.19 11.48
C THR A 50 -0.91 9.84 12.02
N TYR A 51 -1.17 9.76 13.31
CA TYR A 51 -1.73 8.63 14.01
C TYR A 51 -2.30 9.06 15.36
N SER A 52 -3.51 8.63 15.64
CA SER A 52 -4.17 8.76 16.92
C SER A 52 -4.81 7.42 17.26
N GLN A 53 -4.32 6.77 18.33
CA GLN A 53 -4.88 5.48 18.75
C GLN A 53 -6.38 5.59 19.05
N ARG A 54 -6.79 6.69 19.70
CA ARG A 54 -8.20 6.96 20.01
C ARG A 54 -9.05 7.01 18.75
N ASP A 55 -8.67 7.83 17.76
CA ASP A 55 -9.46 8.01 16.54
C ASP A 55 -9.49 6.72 15.69
N MET A 56 -8.38 5.97 15.68
CA MET A 56 -8.33 4.65 15.05
C MET A 56 -9.26 3.66 15.76
N ALA A 57 -9.25 3.61 17.09
CA ALA A 57 -10.13 2.75 17.88
C ALA A 57 -11.61 3.11 17.70
N GLU A 58 -11.95 4.41 17.68
CA GLU A 58 -13.31 4.91 17.40
C GLU A 58 -13.76 4.52 15.99
N ALA A 59 -12.83 4.46 15.03
CA ALA A 59 -13.08 3.94 13.68
C ALA A 59 -13.16 2.40 13.64
N GLY A 60 -12.98 1.70 14.77
CA GLY A 60 -12.95 0.24 14.84
C GLY A 60 -11.67 -0.39 14.28
N LEU A 61 -10.57 0.35 14.35
CA LEU A 61 -9.24 -0.05 13.92
C LEU A 61 -8.27 -0.01 15.10
N ASP A 62 -8.62 -0.63 16.22
CA ASP A 62 -7.80 -0.67 17.44
C ASP A 62 -6.64 -1.65 17.28
N ILE A 63 -5.55 -1.15 16.71
CA ILE A 63 -4.36 -1.93 16.38
C ILE A 63 -3.18 -1.42 17.21
N PRO A 64 -2.55 -2.28 18.05
CA PRO A 64 -1.40 -1.90 18.87
C PRO A 64 -0.11 -1.87 18.02
N PHE A 65 0.19 -0.75 17.39
CA PHE A 65 1.45 -0.60 16.65
C PHE A 65 2.65 -0.54 17.60
N VAL A 66 3.67 -1.34 17.32
CA VAL A 66 4.85 -1.53 18.17
C VAL A 66 6.17 -1.18 17.48
N GLN A 67 6.17 -1.00 16.16
CA GLN A 67 7.36 -0.68 15.38
C GLN A 67 7.03 0.39 14.34
N ASP A 68 7.95 1.33 14.14
CA ASP A 68 7.85 2.40 13.14
C ASP A 68 9.09 2.36 12.25
N ASN A 69 8.89 2.41 10.93
CA ASN A 69 9.95 2.28 9.95
C ASN A 69 9.91 3.45 8.97
N GLN A 70 11.07 3.84 8.48
CA GLN A 70 11.20 4.81 7.40
C GLN A 70 12.23 4.34 6.37
N SER A 71 11.94 4.56 5.11
CA SER A 71 12.87 4.32 4.01
C SER A 71 12.85 5.48 3.02
N MET A 72 13.96 5.70 2.32
CA MET A 72 14.04 6.56 1.15
C MET A 72 14.38 5.69 -0.06
N SER A 73 13.76 6.01 -1.19
CA SER A 73 13.98 5.30 -2.44
C SER A 73 13.89 6.27 -3.61
N VAL A 74 14.62 5.95 -4.70
CA VAL A 74 14.61 6.73 -5.93
C VAL A 74 13.56 6.20 -6.91
N LYS A 75 13.23 6.99 -7.94
CA LYS A 75 12.26 6.64 -9.00
C LYS A 75 12.55 5.26 -9.59
N GLY A 76 11.48 4.51 -9.85
CA GLY A 76 11.55 3.16 -10.42
C GLY A 76 11.90 2.06 -9.42
N VAL A 77 12.23 2.39 -8.17
CA VAL A 77 12.39 1.36 -7.13
C VAL A 77 11.04 0.71 -6.86
N LEU A 78 10.98 -0.60 -7.01
CA LEU A 78 9.88 -1.43 -6.55
C LEU A 78 10.37 -2.30 -5.40
N ARG A 79 9.68 -2.24 -4.26
CA ARG A 79 9.94 -3.08 -3.09
C ARG A 79 8.74 -3.98 -2.86
N GLY A 80 8.94 -5.28 -2.86
CA GLY A 80 7.86 -6.21 -2.60
C GLY A 80 7.75 -7.38 -3.57
N LEU A 81 6.67 -8.10 -3.48
CA LEU A 81 5.63 -8.00 -2.45
C LEU A 81 6.03 -8.85 -1.26
N HIS A 82 6.02 -8.28 -0.06
CA HIS A 82 6.56 -8.92 1.14
C HIS A 82 5.49 -9.20 2.19
N PHE A 83 5.71 -10.25 2.98
CA PHE A 83 4.98 -10.58 4.20
C PHE A 83 5.88 -11.36 5.17
N GLN A 84 5.44 -11.55 6.40
CA GLN A 84 6.02 -12.51 7.34
C GLN A 84 5.04 -13.68 7.54
N LYS A 85 5.54 -14.90 7.56
CA LYS A 85 4.74 -16.13 7.51
C LYS A 85 4.09 -16.45 8.86
N ASN A 86 4.92 -16.54 9.90
CA ASN A 86 4.50 -16.94 11.24
C ASN A 86 4.24 -15.74 12.17
N TYR A 87 4.81 -14.58 11.83
CA TYR A 87 4.67 -13.31 12.56
C TYR A 87 4.11 -12.22 11.61
N PRO A 88 2.91 -12.46 11.01
CA PRO A 88 2.35 -11.52 10.04
C PRO A 88 2.10 -10.15 10.69
N GLN A 89 2.33 -9.10 9.92
CA GLN A 89 2.22 -7.72 10.37
C GLN A 89 1.04 -7.01 9.71
N THR A 90 0.22 -6.35 10.53
CA THR A 90 -0.62 -5.26 10.04
C THR A 90 0.24 -4.02 9.84
N LYS A 91 0.09 -3.35 8.72
CA LYS A 91 0.88 -2.15 8.36
C LYS A 91 -0.02 -0.94 8.14
N LEU A 92 0.40 0.21 8.66
CA LEU A 92 -0.18 1.51 8.33
C LEU A 92 0.89 2.33 7.62
N VAL A 93 0.74 2.51 6.32
CA VAL A 93 1.78 3.06 5.45
C VAL A 93 1.41 4.43 4.89
N ARG A 94 2.40 5.28 4.60
CA ARG A 94 2.23 6.59 3.96
C ARG A 94 3.51 7.08 3.29
N ALA A 95 3.38 7.91 2.27
CA ALA A 95 4.50 8.72 1.76
C ALA A 95 4.56 10.05 2.52
N ILE A 96 5.73 10.41 3.03
CA ILE A 96 5.97 11.73 3.67
C ILE A 96 6.61 12.70 2.70
N LYS A 97 7.29 12.19 1.66
CA LYS A 97 7.84 12.96 0.55
C LYS A 97 7.69 12.18 -0.74
N GLY A 98 7.41 12.89 -1.84
CA GLY A 98 7.23 12.30 -3.15
C GLY A 98 5.96 11.49 -3.28
N SER A 99 5.96 10.50 -4.18
CA SER A 99 4.80 9.70 -4.51
C SER A 99 5.16 8.24 -4.77
N VAL A 100 4.29 7.33 -4.31
CA VAL A 100 4.38 5.89 -4.56
C VAL A 100 3.03 5.33 -4.96
N PHE A 101 3.03 4.29 -5.78
CA PHE A 101 1.88 3.42 -5.96
C PHE A 101 2.03 2.21 -5.05
N ASP A 102 1.19 2.14 -4.04
CA ASP A 102 1.23 1.13 -2.97
C ASP A 102 0.22 0.04 -3.22
N VAL A 103 0.60 -1.22 -3.10
CA VAL A 103 -0.21 -2.39 -3.50
C VAL A 103 -0.27 -3.41 -2.38
N ALA A 104 -1.47 -3.92 -2.12
CA ALA A 104 -1.71 -5.07 -1.25
C ALA A 104 -2.44 -6.18 -2.02
N VAL A 105 -2.00 -7.43 -1.84
CA VAL A 105 -2.60 -8.65 -2.42
C VAL A 105 -3.10 -9.54 -1.30
N ASP A 106 -4.36 -9.97 -1.36
CA ASP A 106 -4.96 -10.88 -0.38
C ASP A 106 -4.40 -12.30 -0.52
N LEU A 107 -3.73 -12.80 0.52
CA LEU A 107 -3.19 -14.16 0.59
C LEU A 107 -3.89 -15.03 1.64
N ARG A 108 -5.04 -14.61 2.15
CA ARG A 108 -5.80 -15.34 3.18
C ARG A 108 -6.53 -16.54 2.57
N ALA A 109 -6.17 -17.73 3.03
CA ALA A 109 -6.83 -18.97 2.59
C ALA A 109 -8.34 -18.93 2.88
N GLY A 110 -9.14 -19.29 1.90
CA GLY A 110 -10.59 -19.27 2.02
C GLY A 110 -11.25 -17.89 1.91
N SER A 111 -10.49 -16.82 1.74
CA SER A 111 -11.04 -15.49 1.44
C SER A 111 -11.72 -15.48 0.08
N ALA A 112 -12.88 -14.85 -0.01
CA ALA A 112 -13.57 -14.61 -1.29
C ALA A 112 -12.76 -13.69 -2.23
N THR A 113 -11.76 -13.01 -1.69
CA THR A 113 -10.86 -12.10 -2.42
C THR A 113 -9.42 -12.61 -2.49
N TYR A 114 -9.18 -13.91 -2.22
CA TYR A 114 -7.87 -14.51 -2.39
C TYR A 114 -7.29 -14.24 -3.79
N GLY A 115 -6.06 -13.75 -3.85
CA GLY A 115 -5.38 -13.36 -5.08
C GLY A 115 -5.83 -12.03 -5.68
N LYS A 116 -6.86 -11.37 -5.15
CA LYS A 116 -7.21 -10.00 -5.57
C LYS A 116 -6.27 -8.98 -4.95
N TRP A 117 -6.06 -7.91 -5.67
CA TRP A 117 -5.21 -6.81 -5.24
C TRP A 117 -5.95 -5.47 -5.25
N TYR A 118 -5.44 -4.54 -4.46
CA TYR A 118 -5.84 -3.13 -4.50
C TYR A 118 -4.58 -2.26 -4.47
N GLY A 119 -4.57 -1.24 -5.33
CA GLY A 119 -3.50 -0.26 -5.40
C GLY A 119 -3.99 1.14 -5.07
N VAL A 120 -3.16 1.91 -4.38
CA VAL A 120 -3.47 3.29 -4.00
C VAL A 120 -2.28 4.21 -4.23
N LEU A 121 -2.53 5.40 -4.78
CA LEU A 121 -1.53 6.45 -4.88
C LEU A 121 -1.39 7.16 -3.53
N LEU A 122 -0.19 7.06 -2.93
CA LEU A 122 0.18 7.76 -1.71
C LEU A 122 1.20 8.84 -2.06
N THR A 123 0.89 10.09 -1.69
CA THR A 123 1.76 11.24 -2.01
C THR A 123 1.91 12.20 -0.83
N GLU A 124 2.99 13.01 -0.87
CA GLU A 124 3.18 14.09 0.09
C GLU A 124 2.07 15.14 0.05
N GLU A 125 1.33 15.26 -1.07
CA GLU A 125 0.23 16.21 -1.21
C GLU A 125 -1.09 15.63 -0.66
N ASN A 126 -1.43 14.38 -1.03
CA ASN A 126 -2.72 13.80 -0.66
C ASN A 126 -2.79 13.33 0.79
N LYS A 127 -1.63 13.17 1.46
CA LYS A 127 -1.49 12.74 2.86
C LYS A 127 -2.20 11.43 3.20
N LYS A 128 -2.68 10.69 2.21
CA LYS A 128 -3.36 9.40 2.42
C LYS A 128 -2.46 8.40 3.10
N GLN A 129 -3.09 7.53 3.87
CA GLN A 129 -2.46 6.37 4.49
C GLN A 129 -3.22 5.12 4.06
N PHE A 130 -2.52 4.01 3.96
CA PHE A 130 -3.11 2.73 3.62
C PHE A 130 -2.90 1.74 4.77
N LEU A 131 -4.00 1.19 5.28
CA LEU A 131 -3.99 0.14 6.29
C LEU A 131 -4.13 -1.20 5.61
N ILE A 132 -3.15 -2.06 5.83
CA ILE A 132 -3.03 -3.39 5.25
C ILE A 132 -2.98 -4.40 6.41
N PRO A 133 -4.03 -5.22 6.61
CA PRO A 133 -4.08 -6.20 7.69
C PRO A 133 -3.08 -7.35 7.50
N LYS A 134 -2.97 -8.20 8.51
CA LYS A 134 -2.29 -9.50 8.40
C LYS A 134 -2.91 -10.35 7.29
N GLY A 135 -2.11 -11.17 6.64
CA GLY A 135 -2.57 -12.05 5.57
C GLY A 135 -2.49 -11.44 4.17
N PHE A 136 -1.79 -10.32 4.03
CA PHE A 136 -1.57 -9.67 2.73
C PHE A 136 -0.08 -9.64 2.35
N ALA A 137 0.21 -9.80 1.06
CA ALA A 137 1.49 -9.39 0.50
C ALA A 137 1.43 -7.89 0.18
N HIS A 138 2.50 -7.16 0.48
CA HIS A 138 2.57 -5.71 0.38
C HIS A 138 3.83 -5.25 -0.37
N GLY A 139 3.67 -4.26 -1.22
CA GLY A 139 4.79 -3.63 -1.91
C GLY A 139 4.41 -2.29 -2.51
N PHE A 140 5.41 -1.54 -3.00
CA PHE A 140 5.19 -0.25 -3.63
C PHE A 140 6.18 0.05 -4.73
N LEU A 141 5.76 0.90 -5.68
CA LEU A 141 6.56 1.45 -6.76
C LEU A 141 6.73 2.96 -6.57
N VAL A 142 7.96 3.44 -6.62
CA VAL A 142 8.28 4.88 -6.52
C VAL A 142 8.06 5.57 -7.87
N LEU A 143 7.22 6.61 -7.87
CA LEU A 143 6.82 7.35 -9.07
C LEU A 143 7.53 8.71 -9.21
N SER A 144 7.87 9.36 -8.09
CA SER A 144 8.63 10.62 -8.06
C SER A 144 10.14 10.41 -8.11
N GLU A 145 10.94 11.48 -8.30
CA GLU A 145 12.40 11.39 -8.32
C GLU A 145 12.97 10.72 -7.06
N THR A 146 12.35 11.01 -5.91
CA THR A 146 12.60 10.32 -4.63
C THR A 146 11.31 10.22 -3.87
N ALA A 147 11.17 9.18 -3.04
CA ALA A 147 10.10 9.08 -2.07
C ALA A 147 10.63 8.70 -0.70
N GLU A 148 10.13 9.35 0.34
CA GLU A 148 10.31 8.93 1.72
C GLU A 148 9.01 8.26 2.20
N PHE A 149 9.13 7.02 2.63
CA PHE A 149 8.02 6.14 2.94
C PHE A 149 8.12 5.67 4.38
N CYS A 150 7.06 5.91 5.16
CA CYS A 150 6.95 5.51 6.54
C CYS A 150 5.83 4.49 6.75
N TYR A 151 6.05 3.57 7.67
CA TYR A 151 5.00 2.62 8.04
C TYR A 151 5.14 2.12 9.48
N LYS A 152 3.99 1.97 10.14
CA LYS A 152 3.85 1.33 11.44
C LYS A 152 3.50 -0.15 11.26
N CYS A 153 4.01 -0.98 12.18
CA CYS A 153 3.70 -2.42 12.24
C CYS A 153 3.18 -2.81 13.63
N ASP A 154 2.23 -3.74 13.67
CA ASP A 154 1.67 -4.30 14.92
C ASP A 154 2.46 -5.49 15.47
N ASP A 155 3.56 -5.86 14.81
CA ASP A 155 4.51 -6.87 15.26
C ASP A 155 5.92 -6.49 14.82
N PHE A 156 6.94 -7.12 15.43
CA PHE A 156 8.34 -6.86 15.10
C PHE A 156 8.77 -7.52 13.79
N TYR A 157 9.87 -7.00 13.23
CA TYR A 157 10.48 -7.60 12.05
C TYR A 157 11.27 -8.85 12.41
N HIS A 158 11.00 -9.95 11.73
CA HIS A 158 11.67 -11.24 11.86
C HIS A 158 12.34 -11.60 10.52
N ALA A 159 13.65 -11.35 10.41
CA ALA A 159 14.39 -11.50 9.15
C ALA A 159 14.33 -12.92 8.55
N ASN A 160 14.22 -13.95 9.41
CA ASN A 160 14.15 -15.35 8.96
C ASN A 160 12.72 -15.82 8.66
N ASP A 161 11.73 -14.96 8.79
CA ASP A 161 10.30 -15.26 8.59
C ASP A 161 9.72 -14.62 7.33
N GLU A 162 10.55 -13.92 6.56
CA GLU A 162 10.11 -13.27 5.32
C GLU A 162 9.60 -14.29 4.29
N GLY A 163 8.51 -13.91 3.64
CA GLY A 163 8.00 -14.49 2.42
C GLY A 163 7.70 -13.39 1.41
N GLY A 164 7.46 -13.80 0.18
CA GLY A 164 7.13 -12.84 -0.86
C GLY A 164 6.29 -13.45 -1.98
N LEU A 165 5.70 -12.57 -2.76
CA LEU A 165 4.94 -12.84 -3.96
C LEU A 165 5.57 -12.10 -5.13
N ALA A 166 5.71 -12.75 -6.27
CA ALA A 166 6.25 -12.13 -7.47
C ALA A 166 5.43 -10.90 -7.88
N TRP A 167 6.08 -9.75 -7.99
CA TRP A 167 5.46 -8.47 -8.31
C TRP A 167 4.79 -8.46 -9.70
N ASN A 168 5.26 -9.31 -10.61
CA ASN A 168 4.82 -9.46 -11.99
C ASN A 168 4.06 -10.76 -12.24
N ASP A 169 3.50 -11.38 -11.21
CA ASP A 169 2.71 -12.60 -11.34
C ASP A 169 1.52 -12.37 -12.29
N PRO A 170 1.47 -13.09 -13.45
CA PRO A 170 0.39 -12.89 -14.41
C PRO A 170 -0.98 -13.37 -13.89
N ALA A 171 -1.01 -14.28 -12.90
CA ALA A 171 -2.26 -14.72 -12.29
C ALA A 171 -2.89 -13.68 -11.37
N ILE A 172 -2.07 -12.78 -10.80
CA ILE A 172 -2.52 -11.62 -10.01
C ILE A 172 -2.84 -10.45 -10.93
N GLY A 173 -1.98 -10.19 -11.92
CA GLY A 173 -2.20 -9.16 -12.93
C GLY A 173 -2.20 -7.74 -12.35
N ILE A 174 -1.25 -7.40 -11.46
CA ILE A 174 -1.13 -6.04 -10.94
C ILE A 174 -0.84 -5.07 -12.08
N GLU A 175 -1.69 -4.06 -12.22
CA GLU A 175 -1.52 -2.99 -13.20
C GLU A 175 -0.65 -1.88 -12.59
N TRP A 176 0.67 -2.07 -12.66
CA TRP A 176 1.62 -1.05 -12.21
C TRP A 176 1.60 0.16 -13.13
N PRO A 177 1.54 1.39 -12.59
CA PRO A 177 1.58 2.58 -13.42
C PRO A 177 2.96 2.76 -14.07
N ASP A 178 2.99 3.32 -15.27
CA ASP A 178 4.22 3.70 -15.92
C ASP A 178 4.96 4.79 -15.13
N VAL A 179 6.27 4.63 -15.02
CA VAL A 179 7.14 5.62 -14.39
C VAL A 179 7.78 6.46 -15.50
N VAL A 180 7.26 7.67 -15.68
CA VAL A 180 7.75 8.58 -16.73
C VAL A 180 9.02 9.34 -16.28
N GLY A 181 10.06 9.35 -17.10
CA GLY A 181 11.27 10.15 -16.90
C GLY A 181 12.58 9.36 -16.88
N THR A 182 13.69 10.07 -16.81
CA THR A 182 15.04 9.47 -16.73
C THR A 182 15.29 8.92 -15.33
N TYR A 183 15.60 7.65 -15.25
CA TYR A 183 16.05 7.02 -14.02
C TYR A 183 17.50 7.43 -13.69
N GLN A 184 17.73 7.94 -12.47
CA GLN A 184 19.07 8.23 -11.95
C GLN A 184 19.53 7.11 -11.01
N GLY A 185 20.08 6.06 -11.56
CA GLY A 185 20.61 4.94 -10.81
C GLY A 185 20.92 3.73 -11.68
N SER A 186 21.72 2.81 -11.16
CA SER A 186 21.93 1.53 -11.84
C SER A 186 20.66 0.66 -11.65
N ALA A 187 20.00 0.32 -12.73
CA ALA A 187 18.94 -0.68 -12.69
C ALA A 187 19.53 -2.01 -12.17
N SER A 188 19.03 -2.51 -11.03
CA SER A 188 19.46 -3.80 -10.48
C SER A 188 18.77 -4.99 -11.15
N ALA A 189 17.82 -4.71 -12.04
CA ALA A 189 17.01 -5.71 -12.73
C ALA A 189 17.08 -5.48 -14.25
N GLU A 190 18.23 -5.79 -14.88
CA GLU A 190 18.32 -5.81 -16.32
C GLU A 190 17.26 -6.74 -16.92
N GLY A 191 16.44 -6.23 -17.83
CA GLY A 191 15.37 -6.99 -18.49
C GLY A 191 13.97 -6.84 -17.87
N TYR A 192 13.83 -6.16 -16.73
CA TYR A 192 12.52 -5.80 -16.18
C TYR A 192 12.24 -4.33 -16.44
N ALA A 193 11.21 -4.07 -17.21
CA ALA A 193 10.69 -2.72 -17.43
C ALA A 193 9.16 -2.78 -17.39
N LEU A 194 8.52 -1.75 -16.86
CA LEU A 194 7.06 -1.58 -16.96
C LEU A 194 6.66 -1.14 -18.37
N SER A 195 7.56 -0.41 -19.02
CA SER A 195 7.48 -0.03 -20.43
C SER A 195 8.91 0.06 -20.98
N ASP A 196 9.07 0.22 -22.28
CA ASP A 196 10.39 0.38 -22.95
C ASP A 196 11.23 1.58 -22.43
N SER A 197 10.63 2.43 -21.59
CA SER A 197 11.21 3.69 -21.16
C SER A 197 11.65 3.76 -19.69
N THR A 198 11.25 2.77 -18.83
CA THR A 198 11.57 2.85 -17.40
C THR A 198 11.98 1.51 -16.83
N PRO A 199 13.29 1.27 -16.66
CA PRO A 199 13.76 0.09 -15.97
C PRO A 199 13.37 0.13 -14.49
N LEU A 200 12.91 -0.99 -13.96
CA LEU A 200 12.66 -1.16 -12.53
C LEU A 200 13.97 -1.40 -11.77
N ASN A 201 14.00 -0.86 -10.56
CA ASN A 201 15.07 -1.14 -9.60
C ASN A 201 14.56 -2.05 -8.50
N LEU A 202 14.93 -3.32 -8.55
CA LEU A 202 14.53 -4.38 -7.64
C LEU A 202 15.73 -4.86 -6.83
N SER A 203 15.52 -5.22 -5.57
CA SER A 203 16.51 -5.98 -4.82
C SER A 203 16.67 -7.40 -5.38
N GLY A 204 17.82 -8.05 -5.13
CA GLY A 204 18.03 -9.42 -5.59
C GLY A 204 16.97 -10.40 -5.09
N LYS A 205 16.45 -10.23 -3.88
CA LYS A 205 15.38 -11.08 -3.32
C LYS A 205 14.03 -10.83 -4.02
N ASP A 206 13.71 -9.58 -4.36
CA ASP A 206 12.43 -9.22 -4.99
C ASP A 206 12.29 -9.75 -6.42
N GLN A 207 13.41 -10.17 -7.03
CA GLN A 207 13.43 -10.84 -8.34
C GLN A 207 13.16 -12.34 -8.25
N LEU A 208 13.20 -12.94 -7.05
CA LEU A 208 13.19 -14.40 -6.85
C LEU A 208 11.93 -14.92 -6.17
N TRP A 209 10.97 -14.03 -5.83
CA TRP A 209 9.73 -14.46 -5.19
C TRP A 209 8.88 -15.35 -6.10
N SER A 210 8.24 -16.35 -5.49
CA SER A 210 7.35 -17.28 -6.17
C SER A 210 6.04 -16.63 -6.61
N THR A 211 5.37 -17.26 -7.58
CA THR A 211 4.02 -16.91 -7.99
C THR A 211 2.99 -17.30 -6.93
N ILE A 212 1.75 -16.84 -7.07
CA ILE A 212 0.67 -17.12 -6.10
C ILE A 212 0.35 -18.60 -5.95
N SER A 213 0.62 -19.41 -6.99
CA SER A 213 0.42 -20.87 -6.94
C SER A 213 1.40 -21.59 -6.01
N GLU A 214 2.53 -20.97 -5.69
CA GLU A 214 3.62 -21.56 -4.89
C GLU A 214 3.92 -20.79 -3.61
N THR A 215 3.36 -19.59 -3.47
CA THR A 215 3.62 -18.76 -2.29
C THR A 215 2.83 -19.25 -1.08
N PHE A 216 3.25 -18.78 0.10
CA PHE A 216 2.60 -19.06 1.37
C PHE A 216 1.19 -18.45 1.41
N GLN A 217 0.24 -19.18 2.00
CA GLN A 217 -1.13 -18.73 2.25
C GLN A 217 -1.36 -18.62 3.77
N PHE A 218 -2.10 -17.59 4.18
CA PHE A 218 -2.47 -17.37 5.58
C PHE A 218 -3.79 -18.05 5.93
#